data_4787a5c32d75bdc85490aefd099e116e
#
_entry.id   4787a5c32d75bdc85490aefd099e116e
#
_cell.length_a   1.000
_cell.length_b   1.000
_cell.length_c   1.000
_cell.angle_alpha   90.00
_cell.angle_beta   90.00
_cell.angle_gamma   90.00
#
_symmetry.space_group_name_H-M   'P 1'
#
loop_
_entity.id
_entity.type
_entity.pdbx_description
1 polymer ?
#
loop_
_entity_poly.entity_id
_entity_poly.type
_entity_poly.pdbx_seq_one_letter_code
_entity_poly.pdbx_strand_id
1 'polypeptide(L)'
;MQLFKRIVLVMAIFSAVNADEQRDIILPDLSVKLLDGKQVRLSALLEEGPLLVDFWATWCAPCKKEMIFLEEFHQKYNEEGFQVLAISTDSPKSMSKVKSYIRAKRYTFMVGLDPNQEIAKKMNALLMPTTLILNKDRKVSWYHQGFIPGDEKEIEAQIRAVLYLDQEKAVE
;
A
#
# COMPACT_ATOMS: atom_id res chain seq x y z
N MET A 1 50.71 -18.56 -2.76
CA MET A 1 50.03 -17.67 -3.77
C MET A 1 48.73 -18.27 -4.30
N GLN A 2 48.58 -19.57 -4.42
CA GLN A 2 47.31 -20.19 -4.86
C GLN A 2 46.18 -20.26 -3.84
N LEU A 3 46.50 -20.31 -2.53
CA LEU A 3 45.52 -20.35 -1.45
C LEU A 3 44.76 -19.02 -1.30
N PHE A 4 45.46 -17.90 -1.49
CA PHE A 4 44.86 -16.55 -1.44
C PHE A 4 43.87 -16.29 -2.58
N LYS A 5 44.14 -16.81 -3.80
CA LYS A 5 43.24 -16.71 -4.95
C LYS A 5 41.93 -17.49 -4.78
N ARG A 6 41.97 -18.61 -4.04
CA ARG A 6 40.77 -19.42 -3.76
C ARG A 6 39.85 -18.77 -2.71
N ILE A 7 40.43 -18.09 -1.72
CA ILE A 7 39.66 -17.38 -0.68
C ILE A 7 38.95 -16.15 -1.25
N VAL A 8 39.61 -15.41 -2.16
CA VAL A 8 39.01 -14.24 -2.82
C VAL A 8 37.86 -14.65 -3.74
N LEU A 9 37.97 -15.79 -4.44
CA LEU A 9 36.93 -16.29 -5.30
C LEU A 9 35.69 -16.78 -4.54
N VAL A 10 35.86 -17.37 -3.37
CA VAL A 10 34.75 -17.81 -2.50
C VAL A 10 34.02 -16.63 -1.85
N MET A 11 34.73 -15.55 -1.48
CA MET A 11 34.10 -14.32 -0.97
C MET A 11 33.31 -13.56 -2.05
N ALA A 12 33.76 -13.60 -3.31
CA ALA A 12 33.03 -12.94 -4.40
C ALA A 12 31.68 -13.63 -4.75
N ILE A 13 31.56 -14.94 -4.48
CA ILE A 13 30.32 -15.69 -4.74
C ILE A 13 29.27 -15.45 -3.64
N PHE A 14 29.70 -15.12 -2.41
CA PHE A 14 28.78 -14.89 -1.28
C PHE A 14 28.12 -13.50 -1.30
N SER A 15 28.64 -12.55 -2.07
CA SER A 15 28.10 -11.19 -2.20
C SER A 15 27.01 -11.03 -3.27
N ALA A 16 26.74 -12.08 -4.05
CA ALA A 16 25.77 -12.02 -5.16
C ALA A 16 24.38 -12.64 -4.83
N VAL A 17 24.13 -13.08 -3.58
CA VAL A 17 22.93 -13.85 -3.23
C VAL A 17 21.84 -13.03 -2.52
N ASN A 18 22.05 -11.73 -2.29
CA ASN A 18 21.11 -10.94 -1.48
C ASN A 18 20.46 -9.74 -2.18
N ALA A 19 20.29 -9.78 -3.50
CA ALA A 19 19.68 -8.65 -4.19
C ALA A 19 18.70 -9.11 -5.27
N ASP A 20 17.77 -9.98 -5.00
CA ASP A 20 16.53 -10.10 -5.79
C ASP A 20 15.66 -11.28 -5.35
N GLU A 21 15.19 -11.28 -4.12
CA GLU A 21 14.06 -12.13 -3.73
C GLU A 21 12.89 -11.27 -3.23
N GLN A 22 12.63 -10.17 -3.92
CA GLN A 22 11.36 -9.49 -3.86
C GLN A 22 10.40 -10.32 -4.71
N ARG A 23 9.80 -11.36 -4.11
CA ARG A 23 8.82 -12.20 -4.78
C ARG A 23 7.77 -11.29 -5.39
N ASP A 24 7.54 -11.45 -6.69
CA ASP A 24 6.51 -10.75 -7.44
C ASP A 24 5.12 -11.17 -6.91
N ILE A 25 4.71 -10.56 -5.80
CA ILE A 25 3.41 -10.84 -5.20
C ILE A 25 2.35 -10.14 -6.04
N ILE A 26 1.61 -10.92 -6.81
CA ILE A 26 0.43 -10.44 -7.53
C ILE A 26 -0.79 -10.77 -6.70
N LEU A 27 -1.55 -9.75 -6.29
CA LEU A 27 -2.76 -9.95 -5.51
C LEU A 27 -3.91 -10.46 -6.39
N PRO A 28 -4.79 -11.31 -5.84
CA PRO A 28 -6.03 -11.66 -6.51
C PRO A 28 -6.89 -10.41 -6.72
N ASP A 29 -7.77 -10.43 -7.73
CA ASP A 29 -8.69 -9.33 -7.96
C ASP A 29 -9.81 -9.34 -6.91
N LEU A 30 -9.60 -8.59 -5.84
CA LEU A 30 -10.50 -8.53 -4.70
C LEU A 30 -11.58 -7.49 -4.91
N SER A 31 -12.79 -7.77 -4.44
CA SER A 31 -13.90 -6.83 -4.37
C SER A 31 -13.95 -6.20 -2.98
N VAL A 32 -14.01 -4.87 -2.93
CA VAL A 32 -14.05 -4.09 -1.69
C VAL A 32 -15.37 -3.33 -1.63
N LYS A 33 -16.09 -3.45 -0.52
CA LYS A 33 -17.26 -2.63 -0.23
C LYS A 33 -16.80 -1.29 0.31
N LEU A 34 -17.18 -0.19 -0.34
CA LEU A 34 -16.87 1.16 0.09
C LEU A 34 -17.84 1.66 1.18
N LEU A 35 -17.43 2.71 1.86
CA LEU A 35 -18.19 3.35 2.94
C LEU A 35 -19.51 3.98 2.42
N ASP A 36 -19.57 4.39 1.15
CA ASP A 36 -20.78 4.88 0.46
C ASP A 36 -21.74 3.75 0.02
N GLY A 37 -21.34 2.50 0.20
CA GLY A 37 -22.12 1.30 -0.13
C GLY A 37 -21.81 0.69 -1.49
N LYS A 38 -21.05 1.33 -2.35
CA LYS A 38 -20.61 0.79 -3.64
C LYS A 38 -19.67 -0.39 -3.44
N GLN A 39 -19.61 -1.28 -4.45
CA GLN A 39 -18.59 -2.31 -4.54
C GLN A 39 -17.65 -1.97 -5.69
N VAL A 40 -16.35 -2.06 -5.43
CA VAL A 40 -15.30 -1.83 -6.42
C VAL A 40 -14.34 -3.02 -6.45
N ARG A 41 -13.77 -3.32 -7.61
CA ARG A 41 -12.72 -4.31 -7.76
C ARG A 41 -11.37 -3.62 -7.81
N LEU A 42 -10.33 -4.27 -7.27
CA LEU A 42 -8.98 -3.72 -7.35
C LEU A 42 -8.55 -3.48 -8.80
N SER A 43 -8.88 -4.42 -9.70
CA SER A 43 -8.57 -4.26 -11.13
C SER A 43 -9.17 -2.98 -11.72
N ALA A 44 -10.43 -2.65 -11.38
CA ALA A 44 -11.09 -1.45 -11.88
C ALA A 44 -10.45 -0.16 -11.35
N LEU A 45 -10.01 -0.14 -10.08
CA LEU A 45 -9.29 1.00 -9.53
C LEU A 45 -7.92 1.19 -10.21
N LEU A 46 -7.23 0.10 -10.50
CA LEU A 46 -5.91 0.11 -11.12
C LEU A 46 -5.92 0.46 -12.61
N GLU A 47 -7.08 0.51 -13.27
CA GLU A 47 -7.23 1.06 -14.63
C GLU A 47 -6.88 2.55 -14.67
N GLU A 48 -7.20 3.30 -13.61
CA GLU A 48 -6.89 4.73 -13.49
C GLU A 48 -5.41 5.00 -13.18
N GLY A 49 -4.73 4.07 -12.48
CA GLY A 49 -3.33 4.21 -12.11
C GLY A 49 -2.92 3.37 -10.90
N PRO A 50 -1.73 3.61 -10.34
CA PRO A 50 -1.26 2.94 -9.14
C PRO A 50 -2.16 3.22 -7.93
N LEU A 51 -2.30 2.23 -7.05
CA LEU A 51 -3.18 2.28 -5.88
C LEU A 51 -2.38 2.05 -4.60
N LEU A 52 -2.48 2.99 -3.65
CA LEU A 52 -2.08 2.75 -2.29
C LEU A 52 -3.28 2.17 -1.52
N VAL A 53 -3.06 1.02 -0.89
CA VAL A 53 -4.02 0.38 0.02
C VAL A 53 -3.47 0.48 1.43
N ASP A 54 -4.22 1.09 2.35
CA ASP A 54 -3.90 1.17 3.78
C ASP A 54 -4.95 0.44 4.61
N PHE A 55 -4.49 -0.36 5.58
CA PHE A 55 -5.37 -1.02 6.56
C PHE A 55 -5.31 -0.30 7.90
N TRP A 56 -6.46 0.15 8.35
CA TRP A 56 -6.59 0.96 9.56
C TRP A 56 -7.80 0.60 10.41
N ALA A 57 -7.89 1.20 11.61
CA ALA A 57 -9.07 1.13 12.45
C ALA A 57 -9.23 2.41 13.30
N THR A 58 -10.46 2.68 13.74
CA THR A 58 -10.77 3.88 14.55
C THR A 58 -10.05 3.92 15.90
N TRP A 59 -9.62 2.80 16.43
CA TRP A 59 -8.84 2.66 17.66
C TRP A 59 -7.33 2.69 17.45
N CYS A 60 -6.84 2.62 16.21
CA CYS A 60 -5.43 2.59 15.85
C CYS A 60 -4.86 4.03 15.83
N ALA A 61 -4.10 4.39 16.84
CA ALA A 61 -3.52 5.74 16.94
C ALA A 61 -2.44 6.03 15.87
N PRO A 62 -1.47 5.12 15.55
CA PRO A 62 -0.52 5.36 14.48
C PRO A 62 -1.19 5.44 13.11
N CYS A 63 -2.22 4.63 12.82
CA CYS A 63 -2.97 4.72 11.56
C CYS A 63 -3.57 6.12 11.34
N LYS A 64 -4.14 6.71 12.39
CA LYS A 64 -4.72 8.06 12.29
C LYS A 64 -3.69 9.15 12.02
N LYS A 65 -2.43 8.95 12.38
CA LYS A 65 -1.33 9.86 12.05
C LYS A 65 -0.95 9.70 10.58
N GLU A 66 -0.82 8.47 10.11
CA GLU A 66 -0.51 8.14 8.72
C GLU A 66 -1.59 8.68 7.77
N MET A 67 -2.88 8.49 8.07
CA MET A 67 -4.00 8.95 7.24
C MET A 67 -3.97 10.45 6.93
N ILE A 68 -3.33 11.28 7.74
CA ILE A 68 -3.16 12.71 7.45
C ILE A 68 -2.30 12.88 6.20
N PHE A 69 -1.18 12.17 6.14
CA PHE A 69 -0.26 12.19 4.99
C PHE A 69 -0.87 11.49 3.77
N LEU A 70 -1.64 10.42 3.98
CA LEU A 70 -2.34 9.74 2.88
C LEU A 70 -3.32 10.69 2.17
N GLU A 71 -4.00 11.57 2.91
CA GLU A 71 -4.84 12.60 2.31
C GLU A 71 -4.01 13.63 1.53
N GLU A 72 -2.89 14.08 2.07
CA GLU A 72 -1.98 15.00 1.39
C GLU A 72 -1.47 14.38 0.08
N PHE A 73 -1.08 13.11 0.10
CA PHE A 73 -0.60 12.40 -1.08
C PHE A 73 -1.72 12.16 -2.10
N HIS A 74 -2.92 11.81 -1.64
CA HIS A 74 -4.08 11.67 -2.52
C HIS A 74 -4.37 12.99 -3.25
N GLN A 75 -4.42 14.11 -2.55
CA GLN A 75 -4.65 15.41 -3.16
C GLN A 75 -3.54 15.81 -4.12
N LYS A 76 -2.29 15.50 -3.80
CA LYS A 76 -1.12 15.88 -4.57
C LYS A 76 -0.96 15.10 -5.87
N TYR A 77 -1.26 13.79 -5.86
CA TYR A 77 -0.94 12.86 -6.95
C TYR A 77 -2.17 12.30 -7.67
N ASN A 78 -3.39 12.67 -7.26
CA ASN A 78 -4.61 12.17 -7.87
C ASN A 78 -4.72 12.56 -9.35
N GLU A 79 -4.34 13.77 -9.72
CA GLU A 79 -4.35 14.22 -11.12
C GLU A 79 -3.35 13.44 -12.01
N GLU A 80 -2.34 12.81 -11.40
CA GLU A 80 -1.41 11.91 -12.08
C GLU A 80 -1.91 10.45 -12.14
N GLY A 81 -3.16 10.20 -11.71
CA GLY A 81 -3.80 8.88 -11.69
C GLY A 81 -3.54 8.06 -10.41
N PHE A 82 -2.82 8.60 -9.44
CA PHE A 82 -2.60 7.90 -8.16
C PHE A 82 -3.84 7.92 -7.29
N GLN A 83 -4.18 6.77 -6.70
CA GLN A 83 -5.34 6.62 -5.84
C GLN A 83 -4.98 6.09 -4.46
N VAL A 84 -5.81 6.41 -3.47
CA VAL A 84 -5.70 5.90 -2.10
C VAL A 84 -7.01 5.20 -1.72
N LEU A 85 -6.89 3.98 -1.18
CA LEU A 85 -7.98 3.17 -0.63
C LEU A 85 -7.64 2.79 0.81
N ALA A 86 -8.22 3.49 1.79
CA ALA A 86 -8.06 3.16 3.20
C ALA A 86 -9.14 2.15 3.65
N ILE A 87 -8.75 0.92 3.98
CA ILE A 87 -9.66 -0.18 4.34
C ILE A 87 -9.77 -0.26 5.86
N SER A 88 -10.95 0.04 6.39
CA SER A 88 -11.24 -0.11 7.82
C SER A 88 -11.51 -1.58 8.18
N THR A 89 -10.79 -2.06 9.19
CA THR A 89 -11.00 -3.37 9.82
C THR A 89 -11.86 -3.30 11.08
N ASP A 90 -12.51 -2.15 11.32
CA ASP A 90 -13.45 -1.99 12.43
C ASP A 90 -14.62 -2.97 12.31
N SER A 91 -15.05 -3.51 13.46
CA SER A 91 -16.19 -4.42 13.51
C SER A 91 -17.50 -3.75 13.02
N PRO A 92 -18.52 -4.53 12.62
CA PRO A 92 -19.81 -3.97 12.18
C PRO A 92 -20.45 -3.01 13.17
N LYS A 93 -20.22 -3.23 14.48
CA LYS A 93 -20.75 -2.37 15.57
C LYS A 93 -20.09 -0.98 15.59
N SER A 94 -18.92 -0.81 14.97
CA SER A 94 -18.15 0.44 14.96
C SER A 94 -18.32 1.27 13.68
N MET A 95 -19.18 0.86 12.74
CA MET A 95 -19.34 1.55 11.45
C MET A 95 -19.78 3.02 11.57
N SER A 96 -20.57 3.36 12.59
CA SER A 96 -20.92 4.76 12.86
C SER A 96 -19.70 5.61 13.25
N LYS A 97 -18.75 5.01 13.99
CA LYS A 97 -17.50 5.68 14.37
C LYS A 97 -16.60 5.91 13.15
N VAL A 98 -16.50 4.90 12.25
CA VAL A 98 -15.77 5.03 10.98
C VAL A 98 -16.33 6.20 10.17
N LYS A 99 -17.64 6.22 9.92
CA LYS A 99 -18.32 7.31 9.19
C LYS A 99 -18.08 8.68 9.81
N SER A 100 -18.23 8.77 11.13
CA SER A 100 -18.05 10.04 11.86
C SER A 100 -16.59 10.52 11.78
N TYR A 101 -15.63 9.62 11.92
CA TYR A 101 -14.22 9.96 11.85
C TYR A 101 -13.82 10.50 10.46
N ILE A 102 -14.16 9.78 9.40
CA ILE A 102 -13.85 10.18 8.01
C ILE A 102 -14.47 11.53 7.69
N ARG A 103 -15.75 11.74 8.06
CA ARG A 103 -16.46 13.02 7.87
C ARG A 103 -15.80 14.16 8.64
N ALA A 104 -15.47 13.94 9.91
CA ALA A 104 -14.85 14.96 10.77
C ALA A 104 -13.46 15.40 10.25
N LYS A 105 -12.71 14.47 9.67
CA LYS A 105 -11.40 14.74 9.08
C LYS A 105 -11.48 15.28 7.65
N ARG A 106 -12.64 15.19 7.00
CA ARG A 106 -12.87 15.62 5.61
C ARG A 106 -11.95 14.92 4.61
N TYR A 107 -11.63 13.65 4.87
CA TYR A 107 -10.83 12.86 3.95
C TYR A 107 -11.59 12.61 2.65
N THR A 108 -10.87 12.73 1.52
CA THR A 108 -11.44 12.65 0.16
C THR A 108 -11.08 11.36 -0.57
N PHE A 109 -10.08 10.64 -0.09
CA PHE A 109 -9.72 9.32 -0.62
C PHE A 109 -10.83 8.27 -0.37
N MET A 110 -10.75 7.16 -1.09
CA MET A 110 -11.71 6.07 -0.94
C MET A 110 -11.55 5.35 0.39
N VAL A 111 -12.69 5.00 1.01
CA VAL A 111 -12.70 4.23 2.26
C VAL A 111 -13.42 2.90 2.04
N GLY A 112 -12.67 1.81 2.17
CA GLY A 112 -13.17 0.43 2.13
C GLY A 112 -13.54 -0.11 3.50
N LEU A 113 -14.32 -1.19 3.52
CA LEU A 113 -14.75 -1.88 4.73
C LEU A 113 -14.37 -3.36 4.67
N ASP A 114 -13.69 -3.84 5.70
CA ASP A 114 -13.30 -5.25 5.87
C ASP A 114 -13.54 -5.72 7.33
N PRO A 115 -14.80 -5.74 7.79
CA PRO A 115 -15.12 -5.99 9.19
C PRO A 115 -14.78 -7.42 9.67
N ASN A 116 -14.59 -8.35 8.75
CA ASN A 116 -14.19 -9.73 9.01
C ASN A 116 -12.71 -9.99 8.78
N GLN A 117 -11.96 -8.95 8.36
CA GLN A 117 -10.53 -9.03 8.02
C GLN A 117 -10.19 -10.07 6.93
N GLU A 118 -11.13 -10.31 6.01
CA GLU A 118 -10.94 -11.28 4.92
C GLU A 118 -10.00 -10.73 3.83
N ILE A 119 -10.11 -9.42 3.54
CA ILE A 119 -9.23 -8.72 2.60
C ILE A 119 -7.85 -8.56 3.24
N ALA A 120 -7.79 -8.13 4.50
CA ALA A 120 -6.55 -7.99 5.25
C ALA A 120 -5.74 -9.31 5.29
N LYS A 121 -6.41 -10.45 5.53
CA LYS A 121 -5.76 -11.77 5.48
C LYS A 121 -5.17 -12.09 4.11
N LYS A 122 -5.90 -11.82 3.03
CA LYS A 122 -5.45 -12.09 1.65
C LYS A 122 -4.29 -11.18 1.22
N MET A 123 -4.18 -10.01 1.81
CA MET A 123 -3.09 -9.04 1.57
C MET A 123 -1.97 -9.12 2.62
N ASN A 124 -2.00 -10.11 3.53
CA ASN A 124 -1.06 -10.26 4.64
C ASN A 124 -0.96 -9.00 5.53
N ALA A 125 -2.08 -8.29 5.75
CA ALA A 125 -2.17 -7.02 6.44
C ALA A 125 -2.89 -7.13 7.79
N LEU A 126 -2.47 -8.07 8.64
CA LEU A 126 -3.09 -8.31 9.95
C LEU A 126 -2.59 -7.37 11.06
N LEU A 127 -1.44 -6.76 10.86
CA LEU A 127 -0.92 -5.69 11.73
C LEU A 127 -1.37 -4.33 11.18
N MET A 128 -1.52 -3.33 12.04
CA MET A 128 -2.00 -2.01 11.63
C MET A 128 -1.13 -0.87 12.17
N PRO A 129 -0.88 0.14 11.34
CA PRO A 129 -1.22 0.20 9.92
C PRO A 129 -0.42 -0.79 9.09
N THR A 130 -0.97 -1.24 7.98
CA THR A 130 -0.23 -1.91 6.91
C THR A 130 -0.56 -1.23 5.60
N THR A 131 0.47 -0.74 4.92
CA THR A 131 0.36 0.03 3.70
C THR A 131 1.02 -0.73 2.55
N LEU A 132 0.29 -0.86 1.44
CA LEU A 132 0.78 -1.47 0.21
C LEU A 132 0.64 -0.49 -0.94
N ILE A 133 1.58 -0.49 -1.88
CA ILE A 133 1.44 0.18 -3.17
C ILE A 133 1.36 -0.89 -4.25
N LEU A 134 0.31 -0.82 -5.06
CA LEU A 134 0.04 -1.74 -6.16
C LEU A 134 0.24 -1.02 -7.49
N ASN A 135 0.89 -1.68 -8.44
CA ASN A 135 0.92 -1.25 -9.82
C ASN A 135 -0.33 -1.74 -10.59
N LYS A 136 -0.46 -1.34 -11.86
CA LYS A 136 -1.61 -1.68 -12.73
C LYS A 136 -1.85 -3.20 -12.88
N ASP A 137 -0.82 -4.03 -12.69
CA ASP A 137 -0.91 -5.49 -12.78
C ASP A 137 -1.31 -6.16 -11.46
N ARG A 138 -1.68 -5.40 -10.45
CA ARG A 138 -1.94 -5.86 -9.07
C ARG A 138 -0.69 -6.42 -8.37
N LYS A 139 0.49 -6.14 -8.90
CA LYS A 139 1.75 -6.49 -8.28
C LYS A 139 2.02 -5.53 -7.11
N VAL A 140 2.42 -6.08 -5.97
CA VAL A 140 2.85 -5.30 -4.82
C VAL A 140 4.22 -4.69 -5.14
N SER A 141 4.25 -3.38 -5.36
CA SER A 141 5.49 -2.63 -5.60
C SER A 141 6.18 -2.25 -4.30
N TRP A 142 5.41 -2.08 -3.23
CA TRP A 142 5.94 -1.76 -1.92
C TRP A 142 4.98 -2.22 -0.82
N TYR A 143 5.54 -2.56 0.35
CA TYR A 143 4.81 -3.04 1.51
C TYR A 143 5.47 -2.55 2.80
N HIS A 144 4.70 -1.98 3.71
CA HIS A 144 5.18 -1.47 5.00
C HIS A 144 4.20 -1.78 6.12
N GLN A 145 4.72 -2.05 7.32
CA GLN A 145 3.92 -2.28 8.52
C GLN A 145 4.33 -1.33 9.64
N GLY A 146 3.34 -0.74 10.29
CA GLY A 146 3.53 0.28 11.30
C GLY A 146 3.63 1.68 10.69
N PHE A 147 3.63 2.70 11.57
CA PHE A 147 3.87 4.09 11.20
C PHE A 147 4.50 4.83 12.36
N ILE A 148 5.64 5.44 12.12
CA ILE A 148 6.29 6.40 13.01
C ILE A 148 6.53 7.71 12.26
N PRO A 149 6.60 8.87 12.94
CA PRO A 149 6.93 10.14 12.29
C PRO A 149 8.26 10.06 11.53
N GLY A 150 8.22 10.39 10.24
CA GLY A 150 9.35 10.26 9.31
C GLY A 150 9.09 9.24 8.19
N ASP A 151 8.24 8.21 8.42
CA ASP A 151 7.89 7.19 7.43
C ASP A 151 7.12 7.78 6.24
N GLU A 152 6.44 8.92 6.45
CA GLU A 152 5.74 9.63 5.36
C GLU A 152 6.65 9.96 4.18
N LYS A 153 7.93 10.20 4.43
CA LYS A 153 8.91 10.50 3.38
C LYS A 153 9.20 9.28 2.50
N GLU A 154 9.29 8.11 3.14
CA GLU A 154 9.49 6.85 2.41
C GLU A 154 8.24 6.50 1.61
N ILE A 155 7.04 6.62 2.21
CA ILE A 155 5.77 6.40 1.52
C ILE A 155 5.70 7.29 0.27
N GLU A 156 5.99 8.59 0.41
CA GLU A 156 5.97 9.52 -0.72
C GLU A 156 7.00 9.16 -1.80
N ALA A 157 8.20 8.73 -1.40
CA ALA A 157 9.24 8.30 -2.34
C ALA A 157 8.78 7.09 -3.16
N GLN A 158 8.09 6.12 -2.54
CA GLN A 158 7.55 4.94 -3.21
C GLN A 158 6.37 5.28 -4.15
N ILE A 159 5.51 6.22 -3.76
CA ILE A 159 4.44 6.74 -4.63
C ILE A 159 5.05 7.35 -5.89
N ARG A 160 6.05 8.18 -5.76
CA ARG A 160 6.74 8.81 -6.89
C ARG A 160 7.43 7.78 -7.78
N ALA A 161 8.05 6.77 -7.19
CA ALA A 161 8.71 5.71 -7.94
C ALA A 161 7.71 4.93 -8.81
N VAL A 162 6.53 4.54 -8.27
CA VAL A 162 5.54 3.77 -9.02
C VAL A 162 4.87 4.60 -10.13
N LEU A 163 4.67 5.90 -9.93
CA LEU A 163 4.12 6.81 -10.94
C LEU A 163 5.07 6.98 -12.13
N TYR A 164 6.36 7.11 -11.91
CA TYR A 164 7.34 7.24 -12.98
C TYR A 164 7.50 5.95 -13.79
N LEU A 165 7.51 4.80 -13.13
CA LEU A 165 7.58 3.50 -13.83
C LEU A 165 6.37 3.25 -14.73
N ASP A 166 5.19 3.71 -14.32
CA ASP A 166 3.98 3.59 -15.14
C ASP A 166 3.98 4.56 -16.32
N GLN A 167 4.63 5.72 -16.22
CA GLN A 167 4.78 6.67 -17.33
C GLN A 167 5.74 6.14 -18.39
N GLU A 168 6.85 5.52 -18.02
CA GLU A 168 7.80 4.91 -18.97
C GLU A 168 7.14 3.81 -19.81
N LYS A 169 6.32 2.95 -19.20
CA LYS A 169 5.60 1.87 -19.91
C LYS A 169 4.50 2.37 -20.87
N ALA A 170 4.01 3.59 -20.69
CA ALA A 170 2.99 4.17 -21.56
C ALA A 170 3.58 4.82 -22.84
N VAL A 171 4.91 4.97 -22.91
CA VAL A 171 5.63 5.58 -24.04
C VAL A 171 6.22 4.52 -24.98
N GLU A 172 6.29 3.25 -24.59
CA GLU A 172 6.70 2.11 -25.42
C GLU A 172 5.49 1.50 -26.15
#